data_7093bd66c910dce409a5a4f19e9f727c
#
_entry.id   7093bd66c910dce409a5a4f19e9f727c
#
_cell.length_a   1.000
_cell.length_b   1.000
_cell.length_c   1.000
_cell.angle_alpha   90.00
_cell.angle_beta   90.00
_cell.angle_gamma   90.00
#
_symmetry.space_group_name_H-M   'P 1'
#
loop_
_entity.id
_entity.type
_entity.pdbx_description
1 polymer ?
#
loop_
_entity_poly.entity_id
_entity_poly.type
_entity_poly.pdbx_seq_one_letter_code
_entity_poly.pdbx_strand_id
1 'polypeptide(L)'
;MHNSSMTSTLSQDDAEIQSPRPHSDVVEVYSAGLVIPITAPSVLDGAIAVSGGRIEHVGSRDWVIHALEQAGCPFVEHHVDGVLMPGLVNAHTHLQYTGMAQVGARRYTGFPSWAQAFDAVYDHTEFDWSAEAARGARLSIRYGTTSAADVVTDPEAASALHDLGLHGVAYWEVMGWSNEDWAARGPASVNASLDAMPTPPQIGISPHAPYSLDAEPLLDLPDLARRRNLRLHIHLGESHSEAEWKEGRTAQLDDLWRSGASTSFTEMRSLGGGFSATQFVDQLGVLGPDCHVAHGVYMTADDRRRLRSRNTAVALCPRSNRVIGLDAPPVAAYLNEGNLLAVGTDSLSSSPSLDVMEDVALLYKIARAQGYGEGDLARRLLHTATLGGAVALGLSTGRQRVGQLQSGAVADMVFFDVPVTTIVDTIEELVQTGASRQIATIIDGSLRWVDPRFSDFFEGDVQ
;
A
#
# COMPACT_ATOMS: atom_id res chain seq x y z
N MET A 1 4.80 11.20 42.76
CA MET A 1 4.77 12.47 42.06
C MET A 1 5.87 12.47 41.02
N HIS A 2 5.51 12.23 39.80
CA HIS A 2 6.03 12.78 38.54
C HIS A 2 5.37 12.00 37.41
N ASN A 3 4.12 12.38 37.16
CA ASN A 3 3.45 12.07 35.92
C ASN A 3 3.94 13.09 34.91
N SER A 4 4.83 12.73 34.02
CA SER A 4 5.31 13.58 32.94
C SER A 4 4.74 13.05 31.63
N SER A 5 3.72 13.72 31.18
CA SER A 5 3.06 13.77 29.89
C SER A 5 3.97 13.37 28.71
N MET A 6 3.71 12.20 28.13
CA MET A 6 4.11 11.80 26.77
C MET A 6 2.91 11.88 25.78
N THR A 7 2.13 12.94 25.85
CA THR A 7 0.96 13.13 24.98
C THR A 7 1.09 14.32 24.01
N SER A 8 2.30 14.77 23.68
CA SER A 8 2.44 16.02 22.92
C SER A 8 3.21 15.94 21.59
N THR A 9 3.49 14.77 21.03
CA THR A 9 4.21 14.69 19.75
C THR A 9 3.33 14.42 18.52
N LEU A 10 2.06 14.06 18.68
CA LEU A 10 1.15 13.83 17.56
C LEU A 10 0.29 15.06 17.17
N SER A 11 0.29 16.13 17.96
CA SER A 11 -0.57 17.31 17.73
C SER A 11 0.05 18.40 16.86
N GLN A 12 1.27 18.24 16.36
CA GLN A 12 1.92 19.19 15.42
C GLN A 12 1.93 18.69 13.97
N ASP A 13 1.33 17.53 13.69
CA ASP A 13 1.43 16.84 12.40
C ASP A 13 0.18 16.96 11.51
N ASP A 14 -0.77 17.81 11.82
CA ASP A 14 -1.85 18.17 10.88
C ASP A 14 -1.30 19.09 9.78
N ALA A 15 -0.40 18.54 8.95
CA ALA A 15 0.03 19.20 7.73
C ALA A 15 -1.22 19.45 6.86
N GLU A 16 -1.46 20.69 6.53
CA GLU A 16 -2.62 21.13 5.77
C GLU A 16 -2.56 20.50 4.36
N ILE A 17 -3.38 19.49 4.12
CA ILE A 17 -3.52 18.89 2.79
C ILE A 17 -4.37 19.83 1.95
N GLN A 18 -3.82 20.27 0.82
CA GLN A 18 -4.50 21.15 -0.10
C GLN A 18 -5.65 20.42 -0.82
N SER A 19 -6.76 21.11 -0.99
CA SER A 19 -7.85 20.62 -1.85
C SER A 19 -7.40 20.53 -3.32
N PRO A 20 -7.91 19.59 -4.11
CA PRO A 20 -7.63 19.54 -5.55
C PRO A 20 -7.95 20.89 -6.19
N ARG A 21 -7.02 21.42 -6.99
CA ARG A 21 -7.29 22.62 -7.79
C ARG A 21 -8.01 22.22 -9.07
N PRO A 22 -8.93 23.07 -9.60
CA PRO A 22 -9.44 22.89 -10.95
C PRO A 22 -8.28 22.88 -11.96
N HIS A 23 -8.33 21.99 -12.94
CA HIS A 23 -7.32 21.98 -13.99
C HIS A 23 -7.33 23.32 -14.73
N SER A 24 -6.14 23.91 -14.93
CA SER A 24 -5.94 25.13 -15.70
C SER A 24 -5.64 24.81 -17.17
N ASP A 25 -5.85 25.79 -18.06
CA ASP A 25 -5.39 25.69 -19.46
C ASP A 25 -3.86 25.90 -19.58
N VAL A 26 -3.18 26.24 -18.50
CA VAL A 26 -1.73 26.40 -18.41
C VAL A 26 -1.11 25.04 -18.08
N VAL A 27 -0.05 24.68 -18.79
CA VAL A 27 0.70 23.44 -18.55
C VAL A 27 1.55 23.58 -17.31
N GLU A 28 1.46 22.63 -16.39
CA GLU A 28 2.35 22.56 -15.24
C GLU A 28 3.60 21.74 -15.61
N VAL A 29 4.78 22.30 -15.40
CA VAL A 29 6.06 21.63 -15.63
C VAL A 29 6.72 21.35 -14.28
N TYR A 30 6.90 20.08 -13.96
CA TYR A 30 7.60 19.63 -12.76
C TYR A 30 8.99 19.14 -13.15
N SER A 31 10.04 19.81 -12.68
CA SER A 31 11.43 19.48 -13.03
C SER A 31 12.29 19.21 -11.78
N ALA A 32 13.28 18.35 -11.94
CA ALA A 32 14.14 17.94 -10.84
C ALA A 32 15.56 17.59 -11.32
N GLY A 33 16.52 17.65 -10.42
CA GLY A 33 17.89 17.21 -10.68
C GLY A 33 17.97 15.77 -11.19
N LEU A 34 17.04 14.88 -10.73
CA LEU A 34 16.87 13.54 -11.29
C LEU A 34 15.38 13.17 -11.37
N VAL A 35 14.91 12.80 -12.56
CA VAL A 35 13.59 12.18 -12.78
C VAL A 35 13.73 10.68 -12.94
N ILE A 36 12.96 9.89 -12.17
CA ILE A 36 12.95 8.42 -12.20
C ILE A 36 11.59 7.93 -12.74
N PRO A 37 11.43 7.68 -14.05
CA PRO A 37 10.13 7.31 -14.64
C PRO A 37 9.64 5.91 -14.26
N ILE A 38 10.49 5.04 -13.73
CA ILE A 38 10.30 3.60 -13.46
C ILE A 38 10.27 2.76 -14.74
N THR A 39 9.45 3.11 -15.73
CA THR A 39 9.28 2.37 -16.99
C THR A 39 10.27 2.75 -18.09
N ALA A 40 11.09 3.76 -17.84
CA ALA A 40 12.14 4.26 -18.75
C ALA A 40 13.42 4.54 -17.96
N PRO A 41 14.57 4.76 -18.64
CA PRO A 41 15.80 5.22 -17.99
C PRO A 41 15.58 6.53 -17.22
N SER A 42 16.25 6.66 -16.08
CA SER A 42 16.26 7.90 -15.29
C SER A 42 16.93 9.04 -16.05
N VAL A 43 16.44 10.27 -15.88
CA VAL A 43 16.87 11.46 -16.61
C VAL A 43 17.47 12.47 -15.63
N LEU A 44 18.78 12.77 -15.77
CA LEU A 44 19.40 13.88 -15.05
C LEU A 44 18.86 15.21 -15.62
N ASP A 45 18.66 16.19 -14.75
CA ASP A 45 18.00 17.45 -15.10
C ASP A 45 16.75 17.18 -15.96
N GLY A 46 15.83 16.41 -15.38
CA GLY A 46 14.63 15.93 -16.06
C GLY A 46 13.41 16.80 -15.77
N ALA A 47 12.42 16.72 -16.65
CA ALA A 47 11.14 17.41 -16.48
C ALA A 47 9.94 16.57 -16.96
N ILE A 48 8.77 16.93 -16.45
CA ILE A 48 7.48 16.34 -16.76
C ILE A 48 6.51 17.49 -17.03
N ALA A 49 5.90 17.53 -18.21
CA ALA A 49 4.81 18.45 -18.53
C ALA A 49 3.47 17.77 -18.24
N VAL A 50 2.59 18.48 -17.57
CA VAL A 50 1.28 17.99 -17.12
C VAL A 50 0.18 18.92 -17.60
N SER A 51 -0.86 18.35 -18.18
CA SER A 51 -2.07 19.06 -18.58
C SER A 51 -3.31 18.24 -18.25
N GLY A 52 -4.33 18.86 -17.68
CA GLY A 52 -5.58 18.18 -17.32
C GLY A 52 -5.40 16.95 -16.42
N GLY A 53 -4.42 16.98 -15.49
CA GLY A 53 -4.11 15.87 -14.60
C GLY A 53 -3.35 14.72 -15.27
N ARG A 54 -2.87 14.89 -16.51
CA ARG A 54 -2.17 13.86 -17.28
C ARG A 54 -0.77 14.29 -17.67
N ILE A 55 0.13 13.31 -17.69
CA ILE A 55 1.49 13.51 -18.19
C ILE A 55 1.44 13.63 -19.73
N GLU A 56 1.91 14.75 -20.25
CA GLU A 56 2.06 14.99 -21.69
C GLU A 56 3.46 14.57 -22.15
N HIS A 57 4.49 15.10 -21.50
CA HIS A 57 5.88 14.88 -21.85
C HIS A 57 6.70 14.45 -20.63
N VAL A 58 7.70 13.59 -20.87
CA VAL A 58 8.75 13.21 -19.92
C VAL A 58 10.08 13.18 -20.65
N GLY A 59 11.08 13.90 -20.17
CA GLY A 59 12.39 13.95 -20.84
C GLY A 59 13.40 14.83 -20.10
N SER A 60 14.48 15.25 -20.78
CA SER A 60 15.34 16.29 -20.24
C SER A 60 14.57 17.61 -20.14
N ARG A 61 14.92 18.41 -19.15
CA ARG A 61 14.27 19.70 -18.88
C ARG A 61 14.30 20.60 -20.11
N ASP A 62 15.46 20.74 -20.74
CA ASP A 62 15.63 21.53 -21.96
C ASP A 62 14.70 21.07 -23.09
N TRP A 63 14.56 19.75 -23.29
CA TRP A 63 13.70 19.22 -24.33
C TRP A 63 12.22 19.49 -24.06
N VAL A 64 11.76 19.29 -22.80
CA VAL A 64 10.35 19.50 -22.41
C VAL A 64 9.98 20.98 -22.58
N ILE A 65 10.80 21.90 -22.05
CA ILE A 65 10.58 23.34 -22.14
C ILE A 65 10.56 23.79 -23.62
N HIS A 66 11.58 23.38 -24.39
CA HIS A 66 11.62 23.74 -25.82
C HIS A 66 10.42 23.22 -26.62
N ALA A 67 9.91 22.02 -26.30
CA ALA A 67 8.72 21.49 -26.94
C ALA A 67 7.47 22.35 -26.67
N LEU A 68 7.29 22.84 -25.44
CA LEU A 68 6.17 23.71 -25.05
C LEU A 68 6.29 25.09 -25.70
N GLU A 69 7.48 25.70 -25.71
CA GLU A 69 7.76 26.97 -26.37
C GLU A 69 7.45 26.91 -27.91
N GLN A 70 7.91 25.82 -28.56
CA GLN A 70 7.63 25.60 -29.99
C GLN A 70 6.14 25.42 -30.30
N ALA A 71 5.40 24.80 -29.35
CA ALA A 71 3.96 24.66 -29.48
C ALA A 71 3.19 25.94 -29.13
N GLY A 72 3.86 26.96 -28.57
CA GLY A 72 3.22 28.18 -28.06
C GLY A 72 2.30 27.93 -26.87
N CYS A 73 2.58 26.90 -26.10
CA CYS A 73 1.81 26.54 -24.90
C CYS A 73 2.35 27.30 -23.68
N PRO A 74 1.53 28.15 -23.02
CA PRO A 74 1.94 28.79 -21.78
C PRO A 74 2.12 27.74 -20.68
N PHE A 75 3.16 27.88 -19.87
CA PHE A 75 3.46 26.92 -18.78
C PHE A 75 3.97 27.64 -17.52
N VAL A 76 3.84 26.92 -16.40
CA VAL A 76 4.47 27.27 -15.10
C VAL A 76 5.46 26.16 -14.76
N GLU A 77 6.69 26.52 -14.40
CA GLU A 77 7.68 25.55 -13.99
C GLU A 77 7.88 25.55 -12.47
N HIS A 78 7.88 24.34 -11.88
CA HIS A 78 8.20 24.04 -10.51
C HIS A 78 9.49 23.21 -10.48
N HIS A 79 10.62 23.82 -10.12
CA HIS A 79 11.93 23.18 -10.12
C HIS A 79 12.43 22.90 -8.71
N VAL A 80 12.91 21.67 -8.48
CA VAL A 80 13.52 21.24 -7.20
C VAL A 80 14.84 20.51 -7.46
N ASP A 81 15.91 20.96 -6.78
CA ASP A 81 17.21 20.27 -6.81
C ASP A 81 17.17 18.95 -6.00
N GLY A 82 16.39 17.97 -6.47
CA GLY A 82 16.17 16.73 -5.79
C GLY A 82 15.76 15.62 -6.75
N VAL A 83 15.01 14.65 -6.24
CA VAL A 83 14.53 13.51 -7.04
C VAL A 83 13.01 13.61 -7.23
N LEU A 84 12.55 13.46 -8.46
CA LEU A 84 11.14 13.33 -8.83
C LEU A 84 10.86 11.92 -9.34
N MET A 85 9.85 11.27 -8.79
CA MET A 85 9.41 9.93 -9.20
C MET A 85 7.88 9.79 -9.14
N PRO A 86 7.31 8.68 -9.66
CA PRO A 86 5.88 8.43 -9.48
C PRO A 86 5.49 8.46 -8.01
N GLY A 87 4.27 8.88 -7.73
CA GLY A 87 3.68 8.76 -6.41
C GLY A 87 3.75 7.32 -5.90
N LEU A 88 3.99 7.17 -4.61
CA LEU A 88 4.09 5.87 -3.97
C LEU A 88 2.73 5.16 -3.94
N VAL A 89 2.76 3.85 -4.08
CA VAL A 89 1.57 2.99 -4.00
C VAL A 89 1.68 2.12 -2.75
N ASN A 90 0.88 2.43 -1.74
CA ASN A 90 0.78 1.63 -0.53
C ASN A 90 -0.17 0.45 -0.76
N ALA A 91 0.37 -0.74 -1.00
CA ALA A 91 -0.41 -1.89 -1.43
C ALA A 91 -1.08 -2.67 -0.29
N HIS A 92 -0.98 -2.20 0.95
CA HIS A 92 -1.69 -2.74 2.10
C HIS A 92 -1.67 -1.75 3.26
N THR A 93 -2.84 -1.30 3.67
CA THR A 93 -3.02 -0.46 4.85
C THR A 93 -4.45 -0.60 5.40
N HIS A 94 -4.62 -0.19 6.67
CA HIS A 94 -5.91 0.00 7.33
C HIS A 94 -5.91 1.41 7.93
N LEU A 95 -6.34 2.39 7.15
CA LEU A 95 -6.26 3.81 7.53
C LEU A 95 -7.10 4.12 8.77
N GLN A 96 -8.21 3.41 8.98
CA GLN A 96 -9.05 3.60 10.16
C GLN A 96 -8.31 3.38 11.49
N TYR A 97 -7.31 2.47 11.53
CA TYR A 97 -6.56 2.18 12.76
C TYR A 97 -5.45 3.20 13.06
N THR A 98 -5.47 4.37 12.41
CA THR A 98 -4.59 5.50 12.74
C THR A 98 -4.73 5.92 14.21
N GLY A 99 -5.94 5.87 14.77
CA GLY A 99 -6.21 6.12 16.20
C GLY A 99 -5.58 5.12 17.16
N MET A 100 -5.17 3.96 16.65
CA MET A 100 -4.60 2.87 17.45
C MET A 100 -3.06 2.86 17.44
N ALA A 101 -2.40 3.97 17.09
CA ALA A 101 -0.95 4.07 16.99
C ALA A 101 -0.19 3.68 18.29
N GLN A 102 -0.84 3.78 19.45
CA GLN A 102 -0.26 3.31 20.72
C GLN A 102 -0.01 1.80 20.75
N VAL A 103 -0.75 1.01 19.97
CA VAL A 103 -0.52 -0.44 19.81
C VAL A 103 0.74 -0.66 18.99
N GLY A 104 0.86 -0.02 17.82
CA GLY A 104 2.03 -0.12 16.94
C GLY A 104 3.32 0.49 17.49
N ALA A 105 3.23 1.33 18.52
CA ALA A 105 4.40 1.90 19.20
C ALA A 105 5.13 0.90 20.12
N ARG A 106 4.58 -0.28 20.32
CA ARG A 106 5.15 -1.35 21.17
C ARG A 106 5.81 -2.43 20.31
N ARG A 107 6.45 -3.38 20.96
CA ARG A 107 6.95 -4.62 20.35
C ARG A 107 6.32 -5.82 21.00
N TYR A 108 6.01 -6.81 20.19
CA TYR A 108 5.34 -8.02 20.61
C TYR A 108 6.21 -9.25 20.36
N THR A 109 5.83 -10.39 20.91
CA THR A 109 6.54 -11.66 20.81
C THR A 109 5.85 -12.63 19.85
N GLY A 110 5.01 -12.12 18.98
CA GLY A 110 4.25 -12.87 18.00
C GLY A 110 2.80 -12.37 17.88
N PHE A 111 2.11 -12.87 16.88
CA PHE A 111 0.74 -12.47 16.52
C PHE A 111 -0.25 -12.53 17.71
N PRO A 112 -0.30 -13.60 18.55
CA PRO A 112 -1.27 -13.66 19.65
C PRO A 112 -1.13 -12.52 20.67
N SER A 113 0.10 -12.11 20.99
CA SER A 113 0.33 -11.04 21.97
C SER A 113 -0.01 -9.66 21.41
N TRP A 114 0.18 -9.45 20.11
CA TRP A 114 -0.25 -8.25 19.41
C TRP A 114 -1.79 -8.19 19.30
N ALA A 115 -2.43 -9.27 18.87
CA ALA A 115 -3.88 -9.33 18.73
C ALA A 115 -4.59 -9.04 20.05
N GLN A 116 -4.10 -9.62 21.17
CA GLN A 116 -4.65 -9.31 22.50
C GLN A 116 -4.54 -7.81 22.84
N ALA A 117 -3.43 -7.16 22.48
CA ALA A 117 -3.26 -5.73 22.73
C ALA A 117 -4.12 -4.87 21.79
N PHE A 118 -4.32 -5.32 20.55
CA PHE A 118 -5.22 -4.70 19.58
C PHE A 118 -6.66 -4.78 20.09
N ASP A 119 -7.17 -5.96 20.42
CA ASP A 119 -8.52 -6.18 20.91
C ASP A 119 -8.81 -5.36 22.19
N ALA A 120 -7.84 -5.30 23.10
CA ALA A 120 -7.98 -4.51 24.32
C ALA A 120 -8.16 -3.02 24.08
N VAL A 121 -7.63 -2.47 22.97
CA VAL A 121 -7.82 -1.07 22.59
C VAL A 121 -9.09 -0.92 21.75
N TYR A 122 -9.30 -1.78 20.78
CA TYR A 122 -10.45 -1.75 19.87
C TYR A 122 -11.78 -1.87 20.63
N ASP A 123 -11.89 -2.81 21.56
CA ASP A 123 -13.13 -3.10 22.32
C ASP A 123 -13.45 -2.07 23.42
N HIS A 124 -12.44 -1.32 23.89
CA HIS A 124 -12.58 -0.47 25.08
C HIS A 124 -12.38 1.01 24.81
N THR A 125 -12.12 1.41 23.54
CA THR A 125 -11.94 2.80 23.16
C THR A 125 -12.95 3.18 22.10
N GLU A 126 -13.71 4.25 22.33
CA GLU A 126 -14.56 4.83 21.29
C GLU A 126 -13.69 5.63 20.31
N PHE A 127 -13.73 5.27 19.02
CA PHE A 127 -13.06 5.97 17.96
C PHE A 127 -14.07 6.61 17.00
N ASP A 128 -13.73 7.80 16.52
CA ASP A 128 -14.34 8.33 15.30
C ASP A 128 -13.59 7.73 14.11
N TRP A 129 -14.03 6.57 13.61
CA TRP A 129 -13.37 5.83 12.53
C TRP A 129 -13.24 6.65 11.26
N SER A 130 -14.21 7.54 10.97
CA SER A 130 -14.13 8.45 9.82
C SER A 130 -13.00 9.46 9.98
N ALA A 131 -12.91 10.11 11.13
CA ALA A 131 -11.84 11.08 11.41
C ALA A 131 -10.45 10.42 11.43
N GLU A 132 -10.34 9.22 12.02
CA GLU A 132 -9.08 8.48 12.09
C GLU A 132 -8.63 7.98 10.70
N ALA A 133 -9.52 7.46 9.88
CA ALA A 133 -9.22 7.05 8.52
C ALA A 133 -8.81 8.24 7.65
N ALA A 134 -9.50 9.38 7.76
CA ALA A 134 -9.14 10.61 7.07
C ALA A 134 -7.76 11.14 7.53
N ARG A 135 -7.42 11.02 8.83
CA ARG A 135 -6.09 11.36 9.35
C ARG A 135 -5.01 10.45 8.76
N GLY A 136 -5.26 9.15 8.67
CA GLY A 136 -4.37 8.18 8.02
C GLY A 136 -4.14 8.50 6.54
N ALA A 137 -5.20 8.87 5.81
CA ALA A 137 -5.10 9.29 4.42
C ALA A 137 -4.24 10.57 4.25
N ARG A 138 -4.41 11.57 5.14
CA ARG A 138 -3.56 12.78 5.15
C ARG A 138 -2.10 12.45 5.41
N LEU A 139 -1.80 11.59 6.39
CA LEU A 139 -0.44 11.13 6.65
C LEU A 139 0.16 10.40 5.44
N SER A 140 -0.63 9.55 4.76
CA SER A 140 -0.19 8.87 3.55
C SER A 140 0.18 9.85 2.44
N ILE A 141 -0.64 10.88 2.20
CA ILE A 141 -0.34 11.95 1.22
C ILE A 141 0.94 12.68 1.61
N ARG A 142 1.10 13.05 2.87
CA ARG A 142 2.32 13.70 3.38
C ARG A 142 3.58 12.88 3.09
N TYR A 143 3.49 11.56 3.18
CA TYR A 143 4.60 10.65 2.90
C TYR A 143 4.70 10.23 1.42
N GLY A 144 4.07 10.95 0.51
CA GLY A 144 4.21 10.72 -0.93
C GLY A 144 3.34 9.61 -1.50
N THR A 145 2.44 9.03 -0.72
CA THR A 145 1.48 8.04 -1.22
C THR A 145 0.37 8.73 -2.00
N THR A 146 0.16 8.29 -3.23
CA THR A 146 -0.92 8.79 -4.11
C THR A 146 -1.99 7.74 -4.37
N SER A 147 -1.67 6.47 -4.12
CA SER A 147 -2.59 5.34 -4.29
C SER A 147 -2.46 4.38 -3.13
N ALA A 148 -3.57 3.83 -2.65
CA ALA A 148 -3.56 2.89 -1.53
C ALA A 148 -4.53 1.72 -1.74
N ALA A 149 -4.17 0.55 -1.19
CA ALA A 149 -5.08 -0.55 -0.88
C ALA A 149 -5.50 -0.38 0.58
N ASP A 150 -6.66 0.21 0.81
CA ASP A 150 -7.19 0.43 2.14
C ASP A 150 -8.19 -0.68 2.51
N VAL A 151 -7.88 -1.44 3.53
CA VAL A 151 -8.74 -2.51 4.05
C VAL A 151 -9.65 -1.91 5.12
N VAL A 152 -10.95 -1.98 4.90
CA VAL A 152 -12.00 -1.28 5.66
C VAL A 152 -12.89 -2.28 6.37
N THR A 153 -13.00 -2.18 7.69
CA THR A 153 -13.87 -3.02 8.52
C THR A 153 -15.12 -2.29 9.01
N ASP A 154 -15.07 -0.98 9.14
CA ASP A 154 -16.16 -0.15 9.64
C ASP A 154 -16.69 0.77 8.54
N PRO A 155 -18.01 0.81 8.27
CA PRO A 155 -18.59 1.57 7.17
C PRO A 155 -18.24 3.06 7.19
N GLU A 156 -18.05 3.63 8.37
CA GLU A 156 -17.70 5.04 8.58
C GLU A 156 -16.31 5.39 8.02
N ALA A 157 -15.41 4.41 7.94
CA ALA A 157 -14.05 4.60 7.43
C ALA A 157 -13.98 4.49 5.88
N ALA A 158 -15.01 3.98 5.23
CA ALA A 158 -14.98 3.63 3.82
C ALA A 158 -14.76 4.82 2.86
N SER A 159 -15.01 6.05 3.31
CA SER A 159 -14.89 7.25 2.48
C SER A 159 -13.48 7.87 2.45
N ALA A 160 -12.55 7.42 3.27
CA ALA A 160 -11.26 8.10 3.47
C ALA A 160 -10.48 8.35 2.17
N LEU A 161 -10.35 7.33 1.29
CA LEU A 161 -9.69 7.49 0.00
C LEU A 161 -10.47 8.44 -0.92
N HIS A 162 -11.81 8.32 -0.95
CA HIS A 162 -12.70 9.16 -1.74
C HIS A 162 -12.56 10.64 -1.33
N ASP A 163 -12.69 10.92 -0.05
CA ASP A 163 -12.76 12.28 0.48
C ASP A 163 -11.41 13.02 0.34
N LEU A 164 -10.33 12.28 0.45
CA LEU A 164 -8.97 12.82 0.26
C LEU A 164 -8.47 12.74 -1.19
N GLY A 165 -9.22 12.16 -2.11
CA GLY A 165 -8.86 12.04 -3.52
C GLY A 165 -7.62 11.20 -3.78
N LEU A 166 -7.37 10.19 -2.94
CA LEU A 166 -6.37 9.16 -3.19
C LEU A 166 -6.88 8.17 -4.23
N HIS A 167 -6.02 7.77 -5.15
CA HIS A 167 -6.30 6.63 -5.99
C HIS A 167 -6.16 5.32 -5.22
N GLY A 168 -6.56 4.21 -5.82
CA GLY A 168 -6.39 2.90 -5.20
C GLY A 168 -7.65 2.07 -5.20
N VAL A 169 -7.75 1.20 -4.20
CA VAL A 169 -8.89 0.31 -3.98
C VAL A 169 -9.24 0.28 -2.50
N ALA A 170 -10.48 0.61 -2.16
CA ALA A 170 -11.02 0.40 -0.83
C ALA A 170 -11.60 -1.03 -0.76
N TYR A 171 -11.04 -1.89 0.08
CA TYR A 171 -11.44 -3.29 0.22
C TYR A 171 -12.34 -3.46 1.42
N TRP A 172 -13.60 -3.84 1.19
CA TRP A 172 -14.47 -4.26 2.28
C TRP A 172 -13.96 -5.56 2.90
N GLU A 173 -13.64 -5.55 4.19
CA GLU A 173 -13.13 -6.72 4.86
C GLU A 173 -14.25 -7.64 5.33
N VAL A 174 -14.11 -8.92 5.03
CA VAL A 174 -15.04 -9.98 5.39
C VAL A 174 -14.35 -10.95 6.31
N MET A 175 -14.77 -11.01 7.59
CA MET A 175 -14.16 -11.87 8.61
C MET A 175 -15.23 -12.42 9.57
N GLY A 176 -14.93 -13.50 10.28
CA GLY A 176 -15.79 -14.05 11.34
C GLY A 176 -17.05 -14.77 10.86
N TRP A 177 -17.13 -15.14 9.58
CA TRP A 177 -18.30 -15.84 9.05
C TRP A 177 -18.13 -17.36 9.13
N SER A 178 -19.07 -18.02 9.84
CA SER A 178 -19.29 -19.46 9.77
C SER A 178 -20.02 -19.85 8.49
N ASN A 179 -19.96 -21.14 8.08
CA ASN A 179 -20.72 -21.64 6.95
C ASN A 179 -22.24 -21.44 7.15
N GLU A 180 -22.74 -21.63 8.38
CA GLU A 180 -24.17 -21.48 8.70
C GLU A 180 -24.62 -20.03 8.55
N ASP A 181 -23.90 -19.08 9.17
CA ASP A 181 -24.21 -17.66 9.07
C ASP A 181 -24.06 -17.15 7.63
N TRP A 182 -23.03 -17.65 6.91
CA TRP A 182 -22.80 -17.30 5.52
C TRP A 182 -23.97 -17.72 4.64
N ALA A 183 -24.39 -18.96 4.74
CA ALA A 183 -25.54 -19.47 3.97
C ALA A 183 -26.86 -18.71 4.28
N ALA A 184 -27.02 -18.27 5.54
CA ALA A 184 -28.22 -17.54 5.95
C ALA A 184 -28.28 -16.10 5.44
N ARG A 185 -27.15 -15.35 5.47
CA ARG A 185 -27.17 -13.89 5.24
C ARG A 185 -25.89 -13.31 4.64
N GLY A 186 -24.80 -14.06 4.58
CA GLY A 186 -23.46 -13.56 4.21
C GLY A 186 -23.42 -12.81 2.89
N PRO A 187 -23.80 -13.46 1.75
CA PRO A 187 -23.74 -12.80 0.44
C PRO A 187 -24.59 -11.53 0.35
N ALA A 188 -25.76 -11.49 0.99
CA ALA A 188 -26.63 -10.31 1.00
C ALA A 188 -26.01 -9.18 1.82
N SER A 189 -25.43 -9.49 2.99
CA SER A 189 -24.74 -8.53 3.85
C SER A 189 -23.55 -7.90 3.15
N VAL A 190 -22.65 -8.71 2.56
CA VAL A 190 -21.48 -8.21 1.84
C VAL A 190 -21.88 -7.34 0.66
N ASN A 191 -22.89 -7.74 -0.13
CA ASN A 191 -23.37 -6.91 -1.24
C ASN A 191 -23.88 -5.55 -0.75
N ALA A 192 -24.64 -5.52 0.35
CA ALA A 192 -25.16 -4.26 0.92
C ALA A 192 -24.02 -3.32 1.36
N SER A 193 -22.96 -3.86 1.99
CA SER A 193 -21.79 -3.09 2.37
C SER A 193 -21.07 -2.52 1.14
N LEU A 194 -20.82 -3.35 0.12
CA LEU A 194 -20.17 -2.91 -1.11
C LEU A 194 -20.97 -1.83 -1.86
N ASP A 195 -22.32 -1.94 -1.86
CA ASP A 195 -23.19 -0.96 -2.52
C ASP A 195 -23.22 0.39 -1.78
N ALA A 196 -22.86 0.41 -0.50
CA ALA A 196 -22.76 1.61 0.32
C ALA A 196 -21.39 2.32 0.22
N MET A 197 -20.35 1.65 -0.30
CA MET A 197 -19.00 2.23 -0.40
C MET A 197 -18.94 3.32 -1.49
N PRO A 198 -18.31 4.49 -1.22
CA PRO A 198 -18.18 5.55 -2.20
C PRO A 198 -17.21 5.18 -3.34
N THR A 199 -17.49 5.71 -4.53
CA THR A 199 -16.63 5.58 -5.72
C THR A 199 -16.50 6.93 -6.42
N PRO A 200 -15.34 7.31 -7.00
CA PRO A 200 -14.04 6.65 -6.88
C PRO A 200 -13.50 6.67 -5.44
N PRO A 201 -12.47 5.93 -5.08
CA PRO A 201 -11.67 5.01 -5.89
C PRO A 201 -12.41 3.70 -6.21
N GLN A 202 -11.69 2.72 -6.80
CA GLN A 202 -12.27 1.39 -6.98
C GLN A 202 -12.58 0.75 -5.62
N ILE A 203 -13.58 -0.12 -5.58
CA ILE A 203 -13.87 -0.94 -4.41
C ILE A 203 -13.46 -2.40 -4.67
N GLY A 204 -13.19 -3.15 -3.59
CA GLY A 204 -12.79 -4.54 -3.64
C GLY A 204 -13.35 -5.33 -2.46
N ILE A 205 -13.00 -6.60 -2.38
CA ILE A 205 -13.33 -7.48 -1.27
C ILE A 205 -12.04 -8.00 -0.64
N SER A 206 -11.91 -7.90 0.69
CA SER A 206 -10.87 -8.56 1.46
C SER A 206 -11.46 -9.73 2.25
N PRO A 207 -11.41 -10.99 1.75
CA PRO A 207 -11.51 -12.13 2.64
C PRO A 207 -10.34 -12.05 3.63
N HIS A 208 -10.59 -11.65 4.88
CA HIS A 208 -9.54 -11.26 5.81
C HIS A 208 -8.32 -12.17 5.77
N ALA A 209 -8.48 -13.42 6.19
CA ALA A 209 -7.40 -14.40 6.23
C ALA A 209 -7.97 -15.84 6.19
N PRO A 210 -7.16 -16.85 5.83
CA PRO A 210 -7.66 -18.24 5.78
C PRO A 210 -8.17 -18.74 7.12
N TYR A 211 -7.71 -18.19 8.22
CA TYR A 211 -8.05 -18.63 9.59
C TYR A 211 -9.24 -17.90 10.23
N SER A 212 -9.81 -16.91 9.59
CA SER A 212 -10.90 -16.10 10.12
C SER A 212 -12.23 -16.28 9.41
N LEU A 213 -12.30 -17.20 8.46
CA LEU A 213 -13.48 -17.52 7.66
C LEU A 213 -13.61 -19.05 7.53
N ASP A 214 -14.85 -19.54 7.50
CA ASP A 214 -15.12 -20.91 7.09
C ASP A 214 -14.89 -21.12 5.58
N ALA A 215 -14.96 -22.36 5.12
CA ALA A 215 -14.64 -22.72 3.74
C ALA A 215 -15.65 -22.15 2.72
N GLU A 216 -16.95 -22.10 3.05
CA GLU A 216 -17.96 -21.60 2.12
C GLU A 216 -17.80 -20.11 1.78
N PRO A 217 -17.63 -19.19 2.77
CA PRO A 217 -17.32 -17.80 2.42
C PRO A 217 -16.02 -17.65 1.62
N LEU A 218 -14.97 -18.40 1.93
CA LEU A 218 -13.73 -18.37 1.13
C LEU A 218 -13.90 -18.89 -0.31
N LEU A 219 -14.84 -19.80 -0.54
CA LEU A 219 -15.20 -20.29 -1.87
C LEU A 219 -16.06 -19.29 -2.65
N ASP A 220 -17.04 -18.66 -1.98
CA ASP A 220 -18.03 -17.80 -2.62
C ASP A 220 -17.52 -16.39 -2.91
N LEU A 221 -16.67 -15.83 -2.02
CA LEU A 221 -16.19 -14.44 -2.15
C LEU A 221 -15.43 -14.17 -3.45
N PRO A 222 -14.54 -15.07 -3.93
CA PRO A 222 -13.89 -14.89 -5.24
C PRO A 222 -14.87 -14.81 -6.40
N ASP A 223 -15.90 -15.66 -6.37
CA ASP A 223 -16.95 -15.64 -7.39
C ASP A 223 -17.80 -14.39 -7.32
N LEU A 224 -18.12 -13.93 -6.10
CA LEU A 224 -18.83 -12.67 -5.89
C LEU A 224 -18.03 -11.49 -6.42
N ALA A 225 -16.73 -11.41 -6.09
CA ALA A 225 -15.84 -10.36 -6.56
C ALA A 225 -15.79 -10.34 -8.11
N ARG A 226 -15.56 -11.49 -8.73
CA ARG A 226 -15.44 -11.59 -10.20
C ARG A 226 -16.74 -11.27 -10.92
N ARG A 227 -17.90 -11.71 -10.40
CA ARG A 227 -19.21 -11.31 -10.97
C ARG A 227 -19.43 -9.79 -10.93
N ARG A 228 -18.86 -9.09 -9.95
CA ARG A 228 -18.95 -7.63 -9.81
C ARG A 228 -17.77 -6.88 -10.42
N ASN A 229 -16.81 -7.59 -11.05
CA ASN A 229 -15.57 -7.04 -11.56
C ASN A 229 -14.77 -6.28 -10.49
N LEU A 230 -14.74 -6.83 -9.27
CA LEU A 230 -13.99 -6.32 -8.12
C LEU A 230 -12.69 -7.09 -7.94
N ARG A 231 -11.72 -6.44 -7.29
CA ARG A 231 -10.47 -7.07 -6.91
C ARG A 231 -10.56 -7.73 -5.53
N LEU A 232 -9.66 -8.67 -5.31
CA LEU A 232 -9.49 -9.38 -4.04
C LEU A 232 -8.19 -8.96 -3.36
N HIS A 233 -8.23 -8.97 -2.03
CA HIS A 233 -7.09 -8.81 -1.15
C HIS A 233 -7.21 -9.82 -0.01
N ILE A 234 -6.10 -10.40 0.49
CA ILE A 234 -6.13 -11.35 1.60
C ILE A 234 -4.83 -11.29 2.40
N HIS A 235 -4.89 -11.34 3.73
CA HIS A 235 -3.72 -11.60 4.57
C HIS A 235 -3.33 -13.06 4.44
N LEU A 236 -2.06 -13.35 4.11
CA LEU A 236 -1.64 -14.71 3.85
C LEU A 236 -0.16 -14.92 4.19
N GLY A 237 0.12 -15.99 4.93
CA GLY A 237 1.46 -16.34 5.33
C GLY A 237 2.08 -15.33 6.29
N GLU A 238 1.27 -14.71 7.13
CA GLU A 238 1.72 -13.70 8.07
C GLU A 238 2.33 -14.30 9.32
N SER A 239 1.73 -15.35 9.87
CA SER A 239 2.08 -15.88 11.17
C SER A 239 2.68 -17.31 11.14
N HIS A 240 3.40 -17.68 12.19
CA HIS A 240 3.88 -19.05 12.38
C HIS A 240 2.75 -20.07 12.38
N SER A 241 1.58 -19.71 12.88
CA SER A 241 0.44 -20.61 12.92
C SER A 241 -0.05 -20.98 11.53
N GLU A 242 0.08 -20.05 10.54
CA GLU A 242 -0.17 -20.38 9.14
C GLU A 242 0.92 -21.28 8.54
N ALA A 243 2.19 -21.11 8.96
CA ALA A 243 3.27 -22.00 8.54
C ALA A 243 3.06 -23.43 9.04
N GLU A 244 2.54 -23.58 10.26
CA GLU A 244 2.26 -24.86 10.90
C GLU A 244 0.93 -25.51 10.45
N TRP A 245 0.16 -24.81 9.62
CA TRP A 245 -1.14 -25.25 9.11
C TRP A 245 -1.11 -26.63 8.48
N LYS A 246 -0.12 -26.89 7.64
CA LYS A 246 0.06 -28.18 6.96
C LYS A 246 0.23 -29.36 7.95
N GLU A 247 0.73 -29.08 9.14
CA GLU A 247 0.99 -30.07 10.19
C GLU A 247 -0.17 -30.18 11.18
N GLY A 248 -1.26 -29.42 10.96
CA GLY A 248 -2.42 -29.42 11.85
C GLY A 248 -2.17 -28.76 13.21
N ARG A 249 -1.08 -27.99 13.34
CA ARG A 249 -0.69 -27.30 14.58
C ARG A 249 -1.18 -25.84 14.55
N THR A 250 -2.48 -25.65 14.69
CA THR A 250 -3.12 -24.31 14.65
C THR A 250 -3.67 -23.89 16.01
N ALA A 251 -3.30 -24.58 17.10
CA ALA A 251 -3.91 -24.41 18.42
C ALA A 251 -3.88 -22.96 18.94
N GLN A 252 -2.83 -22.19 18.64
CA GLN A 252 -2.73 -20.79 19.08
C GLN A 252 -3.75 -19.88 18.37
N LEU A 253 -4.01 -20.11 17.10
CA LEU A 253 -5.07 -19.38 16.37
C LEU A 253 -6.46 -19.85 16.81
N ASP A 254 -6.62 -21.16 17.09
CA ASP A 254 -7.87 -21.69 17.62
C ASP A 254 -8.28 -21.01 18.94
N ASP A 255 -7.34 -20.71 19.82
CA ASP A 255 -7.62 -20.07 21.10
C ASP A 255 -7.99 -18.60 20.96
N LEU A 256 -7.41 -17.87 20.01
CA LEU A 256 -7.74 -16.49 19.69
C LEU A 256 -9.17 -16.34 19.14
N TRP A 257 -9.61 -17.29 18.31
CA TRP A 257 -10.89 -17.18 17.60
C TRP A 257 -12.04 -17.99 18.21
N ARG A 258 -11.76 -18.89 19.19
CA ARG A 258 -12.81 -19.63 19.92
C ARG A 258 -13.77 -18.75 20.70
N SER A 259 -13.36 -17.56 21.10
CA SER A 259 -14.26 -16.58 21.74
C SER A 259 -15.23 -15.94 20.76
N GLY A 260 -14.99 -16.05 19.45
CA GLY A 260 -15.73 -15.41 18.37
C GLY A 260 -16.52 -16.35 17.45
N ALA A 261 -16.73 -17.62 17.80
CA ALA A 261 -17.62 -18.56 17.10
C ALA A 261 -17.13 -19.09 15.73
N SER A 262 -15.84 -19.05 15.39
CA SER A 262 -15.38 -19.68 14.15
C SER A 262 -15.05 -21.16 14.37
N THR A 263 -15.77 -22.05 13.66
CA THR A 263 -15.48 -23.49 13.57
C THR A 263 -14.52 -23.83 12.42
N SER A 264 -14.10 -22.84 11.65
CA SER A 264 -13.42 -22.94 10.35
C SER A 264 -12.13 -23.75 10.39
N PHE A 265 -11.36 -23.64 11.46
CA PHE A 265 -10.12 -24.43 11.59
C PHE A 265 -10.37 -25.93 11.67
N THR A 266 -11.48 -26.35 12.23
CA THR A 266 -11.85 -27.77 12.31
C THR A 266 -12.21 -28.33 10.94
N GLU A 267 -12.94 -27.56 10.13
CA GLU A 267 -13.28 -27.96 8.76
C GLU A 267 -12.05 -27.93 7.85
N MET A 268 -11.21 -26.92 7.94
CA MET A 268 -9.99 -26.87 7.15
C MET A 268 -9.01 -27.98 7.48
N ARG A 269 -8.91 -28.40 8.74
CA ARG A 269 -8.17 -29.61 9.13
C ARG A 269 -8.76 -30.87 8.48
N SER A 270 -10.06 -30.96 8.37
CA SER A 270 -10.75 -32.11 7.76
C SER A 270 -10.66 -32.11 6.24
N LEU A 271 -10.68 -30.92 5.59
CA LEU A 271 -10.65 -30.77 4.14
C LEU A 271 -9.23 -30.56 3.61
N GLY A 272 -8.33 -29.98 4.39
CA GLY A 272 -7.03 -29.49 3.97
C GLY A 272 -5.82 -30.24 4.52
N GLY A 273 -5.98 -31.45 5.04
CA GLY A 273 -4.87 -32.23 5.60
C GLY A 273 -3.68 -32.33 4.65
N GLY A 274 -2.56 -31.67 5.00
CA GLY A 274 -1.34 -31.66 4.21
C GLY A 274 -1.18 -30.48 3.23
N PHE A 275 -2.14 -29.56 3.10
CA PHE A 275 -1.99 -28.34 2.31
C PHE A 275 -1.37 -27.20 3.12
N SER A 276 -0.58 -26.32 2.48
CA SER A 276 -0.26 -25.02 3.06
C SER A 276 -1.49 -24.10 3.00
N ALA A 277 -1.51 -23.03 3.81
CA ALA A 277 -2.56 -22.01 3.74
C ALA A 277 -2.71 -21.44 2.31
N THR A 278 -1.58 -21.21 1.62
CA THR A 278 -1.54 -20.75 0.23
C THR A 278 -2.18 -21.77 -0.73
N GLN A 279 -1.87 -23.05 -0.56
CA GLN A 279 -2.48 -24.10 -1.38
C GLN A 279 -3.98 -24.19 -1.15
N PHE A 280 -4.42 -24.01 0.08
CA PHE A 280 -5.83 -24.06 0.43
C PHE A 280 -6.63 -22.94 -0.23
N VAL A 281 -6.21 -21.67 -0.04
CA VAL A 281 -6.92 -20.55 -0.66
C VAL A 281 -6.85 -20.57 -2.20
N ASP A 282 -5.78 -21.12 -2.77
CA ASP A 282 -5.68 -21.34 -4.22
C ASP A 282 -6.74 -22.32 -4.74
N GLN A 283 -6.97 -23.41 -4.01
CA GLN A 283 -8.00 -24.39 -4.38
C GLN A 283 -9.42 -23.83 -4.29
N LEU A 284 -9.64 -22.90 -3.38
CA LEU A 284 -10.90 -22.16 -3.24
C LEU A 284 -11.04 -21.00 -4.24
N GLY A 285 -10.05 -20.83 -5.14
CA GLY A 285 -10.11 -19.85 -6.22
C GLY A 285 -9.79 -18.40 -5.81
N VAL A 286 -9.24 -18.16 -4.62
CA VAL A 286 -8.91 -16.80 -4.14
C VAL A 286 -7.77 -16.19 -4.96
N LEU A 287 -6.74 -16.99 -5.29
CA LEU A 287 -5.55 -16.48 -5.98
C LEU A 287 -5.81 -16.25 -7.48
N GLY A 288 -5.28 -15.17 -8.00
CA GLY A 288 -5.41 -14.79 -9.41
C GLY A 288 -4.77 -13.42 -9.69
N PRO A 289 -4.77 -12.96 -10.95
CA PRO A 289 -4.26 -11.64 -11.31
C PRO A 289 -5.15 -10.49 -10.78
N ASP A 290 -6.35 -10.82 -10.35
CA ASP A 290 -7.32 -9.95 -9.69
C ASP A 290 -7.16 -9.92 -8.16
N CYS A 291 -6.21 -10.68 -7.62
CA CYS A 291 -5.91 -10.77 -6.20
C CYS A 291 -4.47 -10.36 -5.89
N HIS A 292 -4.26 -9.72 -4.75
CA HIS A 292 -2.94 -9.63 -4.13
C HIS A 292 -3.01 -10.04 -2.66
N VAL A 293 -1.90 -10.52 -2.13
CA VAL A 293 -1.80 -10.98 -0.74
C VAL A 293 -0.93 -10.03 0.08
N ALA A 294 -1.24 -9.84 1.35
CA ALA A 294 -0.41 -9.10 2.29
C ALA A 294 0.53 -10.01 3.07
N HIS A 295 1.66 -9.46 3.52
CA HIS A 295 2.72 -10.03 4.35
C HIS A 295 3.62 -11.04 3.64
N GLY A 296 3.14 -12.23 3.33
CA GLY A 296 3.93 -13.25 2.62
C GLY A 296 5.22 -13.66 3.33
N VAL A 297 5.25 -13.68 4.67
CA VAL A 297 6.44 -13.99 5.48
C VAL A 297 6.76 -15.47 5.44
N TYR A 298 5.78 -16.31 5.77
CA TYR A 298 5.95 -17.76 5.91
C TYR A 298 5.53 -18.51 4.64
N MET A 299 6.18 -18.15 3.51
CA MET A 299 5.93 -18.77 2.22
C MET A 299 7.04 -19.74 1.82
N THR A 300 6.70 -20.99 1.61
CA THR A 300 7.62 -21.98 1.05
C THR A 300 7.96 -21.66 -0.41
N ALA A 301 8.96 -22.33 -0.98
CA ALA A 301 9.27 -22.21 -2.40
C ALA A 301 8.08 -22.64 -3.31
N ASP A 302 7.29 -23.61 -2.84
CA ASP A 302 6.10 -24.07 -3.56
C ASP A 302 4.99 -23.03 -3.53
N ASP A 303 4.79 -22.34 -2.38
CA ASP A 303 3.82 -21.26 -2.25
C ASP A 303 4.20 -20.08 -3.14
N ARG A 304 5.47 -19.65 -3.11
CA ARG A 304 5.97 -18.57 -3.98
C ARG A 304 5.83 -18.91 -5.48
N ARG A 305 6.10 -20.15 -5.86
CA ARG A 305 5.86 -20.64 -7.24
C ARG A 305 4.39 -20.58 -7.61
N ARG A 306 3.49 -20.91 -6.67
CA ARG A 306 2.04 -20.87 -6.88
C ARG A 306 1.57 -19.45 -7.10
N LEU A 307 1.98 -18.49 -6.25
CA LEU A 307 1.66 -17.07 -6.42
C LEU A 307 2.10 -16.56 -7.80
N ARG A 308 3.32 -16.91 -8.26
CA ARG A 308 3.77 -16.57 -9.62
C ARG A 308 2.91 -17.19 -10.70
N SER A 309 2.58 -18.47 -10.59
CA SER A 309 1.76 -19.16 -11.59
C SER A 309 0.33 -18.62 -11.71
N ARG A 310 -0.16 -18.00 -10.63
CA ARG A 310 -1.45 -17.31 -10.57
C ARG A 310 -1.38 -15.83 -10.91
N ASN A 311 -0.19 -15.29 -11.14
CA ASN A 311 0.05 -13.84 -11.28
C ASN A 311 -0.49 -13.04 -10.09
N THR A 312 -0.42 -13.60 -8.89
CA THR A 312 -0.83 -12.95 -7.65
C THR A 312 0.36 -12.19 -7.06
N ALA A 313 0.20 -10.89 -6.83
CA ALA A 313 1.22 -10.04 -6.22
C ALA A 313 1.26 -10.21 -4.71
N VAL A 314 2.42 -9.87 -4.10
CA VAL A 314 2.64 -9.91 -2.66
C VAL A 314 3.00 -8.51 -2.17
N ALA A 315 2.19 -7.93 -1.30
CA ALA A 315 2.47 -6.69 -0.58
C ALA A 315 3.27 -7.00 0.68
N LEU A 316 4.55 -6.64 0.69
CA LEU A 316 5.45 -6.89 1.82
C LEU A 316 5.35 -5.75 2.83
N CYS A 317 5.13 -6.10 4.12
CA CYS A 317 4.93 -5.16 5.24
C CYS A 317 6.00 -5.40 6.33
N PRO A 318 7.30 -5.20 6.05
CA PRO A 318 8.36 -5.69 6.92
C PRO A 318 8.42 -4.99 8.28
N ARG A 319 7.97 -3.73 8.40
CA ARG A 319 7.93 -3.03 9.69
C ARG A 319 6.82 -3.55 10.58
N SER A 320 5.64 -3.80 10.02
CA SER A 320 4.53 -4.44 10.72
C SER A 320 4.96 -5.81 11.26
N ASN A 321 5.50 -6.68 10.42
CA ASN A 321 5.99 -7.98 10.84
C ASN A 321 6.99 -7.86 11.99
N ARG A 322 7.90 -6.89 11.96
CA ARG A 322 8.88 -6.65 13.02
C ARG A 322 8.25 -6.14 14.33
N VAL A 323 7.20 -5.30 14.25
CA VAL A 323 6.48 -4.79 15.45
C VAL A 323 5.75 -5.94 16.12
N ILE A 324 5.04 -6.76 15.35
CA ILE A 324 4.30 -7.93 15.82
C ILE A 324 5.25 -9.01 16.39
N GLY A 325 6.53 -9.00 16.00
CA GLY A 325 7.52 -9.98 16.45
C GLY A 325 7.57 -11.22 15.56
N LEU A 326 7.29 -11.04 14.27
CA LEU A 326 7.35 -12.06 13.23
C LEU A 326 8.72 -12.04 12.52
N ASP A 327 8.99 -13.07 11.73
CA ASP A 327 10.20 -13.15 10.92
C ASP A 327 10.22 -12.13 9.77
N ALA A 328 11.37 -11.97 9.16
CA ALA A 328 11.47 -11.17 7.94
C ALA A 328 10.96 -11.97 6.73
N PRO A 329 10.21 -11.36 5.80
CA PRO A 329 9.79 -12.02 4.58
C PRO A 329 11.00 -12.47 3.74
N PRO A 330 10.89 -13.53 2.93
CA PRO A 330 12.00 -14.06 2.12
C PRO A 330 12.24 -13.18 0.86
N VAL A 331 12.64 -11.93 1.06
CA VAL A 331 12.75 -10.89 0.03
C VAL A 331 13.68 -11.30 -1.10
N ALA A 332 14.89 -11.81 -0.75
CA ALA A 332 15.86 -12.25 -1.76
C ALA A 332 15.31 -13.40 -2.62
N ALA A 333 14.58 -14.34 -2.02
CA ALA A 333 13.95 -15.42 -2.76
C ALA A 333 12.86 -14.91 -3.71
N TYR A 334 11.97 -14.04 -3.24
CA TYR A 334 10.95 -13.41 -4.08
C TYR A 334 11.55 -12.67 -5.28
N LEU A 335 12.60 -11.86 -5.03
CA LEU A 335 13.28 -11.12 -6.08
C LEU A 335 13.96 -12.05 -7.09
N ASN A 336 14.71 -13.06 -6.63
CA ASN A 336 15.42 -14.00 -7.49
C ASN A 336 14.47 -14.88 -8.32
N GLU A 337 13.32 -15.21 -7.75
CA GLU A 337 12.32 -16.04 -8.40
C GLU A 337 11.38 -15.27 -9.33
N GLY A 338 11.40 -13.93 -9.32
CA GLY A 338 10.58 -13.07 -10.18
C GLY A 338 9.10 -13.02 -9.76
N ASN A 339 8.80 -13.08 -8.48
CA ASN A 339 7.46 -12.83 -7.96
C ASN A 339 7.04 -11.37 -8.21
N LEU A 340 5.76 -11.13 -8.43
CA LEU A 340 5.18 -9.80 -8.44
C LEU A 340 5.16 -9.28 -7.00
N LEU A 341 5.84 -8.17 -6.76
CA LEU A 341 5.98 -7.59 -5.42
C LEU A 341 5.42 -6.18 -5.37
N ALA A 342 4.85 -5.85 -4.23
CA ALA A 342 4.43 -4.53 -3.81
C ALA A 342 4.92 -4.27 -2.37
N VAL A 343 4.78 -3.03 -1.90
CA VAL A 343 5.07 -2.64 -0.52
C VAL A 343 3.79 -2.19 0.14
N GLY A 344 3.57 -2.62 1.37
CA GLY A 344 2.52 -2.12 2.25
C GLY A 344 3.10 -1.63 3.59
N THR A 345 2.45 -0.65 4.21
CA THR A 345 2.84 -0.20 5.55
C THR A 345 2.09 -0.96 6.64
N ASP A 346 0.96 -1.57 6.27
CA ASP A 346 -0.05 -1.99 7.22
C ASP A 346 -0.60 -0.78 8.01
N SER A 347 -1.26 -0.99 9.14
CA SER A 347 -1.85 0.06 9.96
C SER A 347 -0.89 0.64 11.00
N LEU A 348 -1.24 1.80 11.57
CA LEU A 348 -0.52 2.32 12.73
C LEU A 348 -0.69 1.47 14.00
N SER A 349 -1.60 0.49 14.01
CA SER A 349 -1.69 -0.48 15.11
C SER A 349 -0.58 -1.54 15.09
N SER A 350 0.11 -1.69 13.95
CA SER A 350 1.22 -2.63 13.79
C SER A 350 2.49 -2.00 13.20
N SER A 351 2.43 -0.74 12.76
CA SER A 351 3.56 -0.05 12.11
C SER A 351 3.79 1.33 12.76
N PRO A 352 5.05 1.79 12.86
CA PRO A 352 5.34 3.08 13.52
C PRO A 352 4.96 4.30 12.68
N SER A 353 4.80 4.15 11.37
CA SER A 353 4.39 5.23 10.45
C SER A 353 3.75 4.66 9.18
N LEU A 354 3.09 5.53 8.39
CA LEU A 354 2.56 5.20 7.05
C LEU A 354 3.53 5.61 5.92
N ASP A 355 4.81 5.83 6.22
CA ASP A 355 5.84 6.14 5.23
C ASP A 355 6.32 4.87 4.52
N VAL A 356 5.88 4.65 3.29
CA VAL A 356 6.27 3.51 2.45
C VAL A 356 7.79 3.41 2.26
N MET A 357 8.50 4.55 2.24
CA MET A 357 9.96 4.53 2.05
C MET A 357 10.72 3.94 3.25
N GLU A 358 10.15 3.96 4.45
CA GLU A 358 10.74 3.23 5.59
C GLU A 358 10.67 1.71 5.41
N ASP A 359 9.58 1.19 4.83
CA ASP A 359 9.48 -0.23 4.46
C ASP A 359 10.44 -0.58 3.33
N VAL A 360 10.56 0.28 2.32
CA VAL A 360 11.54 0.13 1.24
C VAL A 360 12.96 0.04 1.78
N ALA A 361 13.33 0.94 2.70
CA ALA A 361 14.66 0.94 3.33
C ALA A 361 14.91 -0.35 4.15
N LEU A 362 13.88 -0.85 4.83
CA LEU A 362 13.99 -2.11 5.57
C LEU A 362 14.08 -3.32 4.63
N LEU A 363 13.29 -3.36 3.56
CA LEU A 363 13.36 -4.41 2.53
C LEU A 363 14.75 -4.47 1.87
N TYR A 364 15.39 -3.31 1.63
CA TYR A 364 16.77 -3.25 1.13
C TYR A 364 17.73 -3.96 2.08
N LYS A 365 17.66 -3.65 3.38
CA LYS A 365 18.52 -4.27 4.41
C LYS A 365 18.26 -5.78 4.53
N ILE A 366 17.00 -6.20 4.51
CA ILE A 366 16.60 -7.61 4.58
C ILE A 366 17.12 -8.36 3.35
N ALA A 367 16.90 -7.86 2.13
CA ALA A 367 17.37 -8.51 0.90
C ALA A 367 18.90 -8.71 0.90
N ARG A 368 19.67 -7.67 1.29
CA ARG A 368 21.13 -7.76 1.41
C ARG A 368 21.55 -8.78 2.47
N ALA A 369 20.92 -8.79 3.63
CA ALA A 369 21.17 -9.77 4.71
C ALA A 369 20.85 -11.21 4.30
N GLN A 370 19.87 -11.39 3.42
CA GLN A 370 19.48 -12.68 2.83
C GLN A 370 20.36 -13.08 1.63
N GLY A 371 21.38 -12.30 1.27
CA GLY A 371 22.34 -12.62 0.24
C GLY A 371 21.96 -12.18 -1.18
N TYR A 372 21.01 -11.27 -1.36
CA TYR A 372 20.75 -10.67 -2.67
C TYR A 372 21.95 -9.81 -3.09
N GLY A 373 22.73 -10.27 -4.08
CA GLY A 373 24.02 -9.69 -4.48
C GLY A 373 23.95 -8.72 -5.66
N GLU A 374 22.83 -8.72 -6.42
CA GLU A 374 22.73 -7.95 -7.65
C GLU A 374 22.74 -6.43 -7.41
N GLY A 375 23.31 -5.67 -8.33
CA GLY A 375 23.41 -4.20 -8.27
C GLY A 375 22.10 -3.46 -8.59
N ASP A 376 21.04 -4.16 -8.96
CA ASP A 376 19.75 -3.60 -9.35
C ASP A 376 18.74 -3.45 -8.17
N LEU A 377 19.13 -3.85 -6.96
CA LEU A 377 18.22 -3.95 -5.80
C LEU A 377 17.45 -2.66 -5.55
N ALA A 378 18.12 -1.52 -5.51
CA ALA A 378 17.47 -0.25 -5.22
C ALA A 378 16.40 0.09 -6.28
N ARG A 379 16.72 -0.08 -7.58
CA ARG A 379 15.73 0.13 -8.66
C ARG A 379 14.53 -0.81 -8.55
N ARG A 380 14.77 -2.08 -8.22
CA ARG A 380 13.69 -3.06 -8.05
C ARG A 380 12.79 -2.70 -6.87
N LEU A 381 13.34 -2.18 -5.79
CA LEU A 381 12.53 -1.76 -4.65
C LEU A 381 11.73 -0.48 -4.93
N LEU A 382 12.28 0.50 -5.67
CA LEU A 382 11.48 1.64 -6.14
C LEU A 382 10.36 1.20 -7.08
N HIS A 383 10.64 0.25 -7.99
CA HIS A 383 9.60 -0.37 -8.81
C HIS A 383 8.52 -1.04 -7.95
N THR A 384 8.91 -1.76 -6.89
CA THR A 384 8.00 -2.43 -5.97
C THR A 384 7.08 -1.44 -5.25
N ALA A 385 7.61 -0.28 -4.84
CA ALA A 385 6.87 0.77 -4.15
C ALA A 385 6.01 1.67 -5.06
N THR A 386 6.08 1.49 -6.37
CA THR A 386 5.36 2.29 -7.37
C THR A 386 4.59 1.40 -8.35
N LEU A 387 5.18 1.04 -9.49
CA LEU A 387 4.53 0.21 -10.51
C LEU A 387 4.14 -1.17 -9.99
N GLY A 388 4.94 -1.78 -9.11
CA GLY A 388 4.61 -3.06 -8.46
C GLY A 388 3.32 -2.98 -7.63
N GLY A 389 3.16 -1.91 -6.85
CA GLY A 389 1.91 -1.61 -6.16
C GLY A 389 0.76 -1.37 -7.13
N ALA A 390 0.98 -0.59 -8.19
CA ALA A 390 -0.04 -0.35 -9.22
C ALA A 390 -0.48 -1.66 -9.92
N VAL A 391 0.44 -2.61 -10.15
CA VAL A 391 0.12 -3.96 -10.66
C VAL A 391 -0.74 -4.72 -9.64
N ALA A 392 -0.37 -4.71 -8.37
CA ALA A 392 -1.13 -5.35 -7.30
C ALA A 392 -2.57 -4.83 -7.21
N LEU A 393 -2.78 -3.53 -7.41
CA LEU A 393 -4.09 -2.88 -7.37
C LEU A 393 -4.84 -2.92 -8.73
N GLY A 394 -4.22 -3.43 -9.81
CA GLY A 394 -4.82 -3.43 -11.15
C GLY A 394 -4.87 -2.04 -11.80
N LEU A 395 -4.02 -1.12 -11.35
CA LEU A 395 -3.95 0.28 -11.81
C LEU A 395 -2.71 0.57 -12.67
N SER A 396 -1.99 -0.45 -13.15
CA SER A 396 -0.77 -0.27 -13.95
C SER A 396 -1.02 -0.01 -15.44
N THR A 397 -2.25 -0.16 -15.90
CA THR A 397 -2.62 -0.06 -17.32
C THR A 397 -3.89 0.79 -17.52
N GLY A 398 -4.21 1.08 -18.79
CA GLY A 398 -5.40 1.88 -19.14
C GLY A 398 -5.23 3.37 -18.90
N ARG A 399 -6.36 4.08 -18.91
CA ARG A 399 -6.37 5.55 -18.78
C ARG A 399 -6.05 6.01 -17.35
N GLN A 400 -6.38 5.23 -16.35
CA GLN A 400 -6.14 5.55 -14.92
C GLN A 400 -4.86 4.91 -14.39
N ARG A 401 -3.89 4.65 -15.26
CA ARG A 401 -2.63 4.05 -14.83
C ARG A 401 -1.80 4.99 -13.98
N VAL A 402 -1.30 4.47 -12.88
CA VAL A 402 -0.46 5.13 -11.87
C VAL A 402 0.86 4.38 -11.67
N GLY A 403 1.73 4.86 -10.80
CA GLY A 403 2.98 4.20 -10.41
C GLY A 403 4.07 4.28 -11.49
N GLN A 404 3.91 5.14 -12.48
CA GLN A 404 4.85 5.33 -13.60
C GLN A 404 4.74 6.73 -14.18
N LEU A 405 5.86 7.31 -14.63
CA LEU A 405 5.88 8.59 -15.35
C LEU A 405 6.01 8.31 -16.84
N GLN A 406 4.88 8.30 -17.51
CA GLN A 406 4.77 8.06 -18.96
C GLN A 406 3.64 8.87 -19.53
N SER A 407 3.82 9.37 -20.78
CA SER A 407 2.78 10.13 -21.49
C SER A 407 1.40 9.42 -21.42
N GLY A 408 0.38 10.18 -21.08
CA GLY A 408 -1.00 9.74 -20.85
C GLY A 408 -1.26 9.01 -19.53
N ALA A 409 -0.27 8.80 -18.66
CA ALA A 409 -0.50 8.34 -17.29
C ALA A 409 -1.12 9.45 -16.43
N VAL A 410 -1.71 9.07 -15.30
CA VAL A 410 -2.10 10.03 -14.27
C VAL A 410 -0.85 10.74 -13.75
N ALA A 411 -0.94 12.04 -13.55
CA ALA A 411 0.17 12.85 -13.05
C ALA A 411 0.26 12.76 -11.52
N ASP A 412 0.57 11.56 -11.04
CA ASP A 412 0.81 11.24 -9.64
C ASP A 412 2.32 11.18 -9.39
N MET A 413 2.82 12.08 -8.55
CA MET A 413 4.26 12.28 -8.38
C MET A 413 4.62 12.63 -6.94
N VAL A 414 5.86 12.34 -6.57
CA VAL A 414 6.46 12.75 -5.31
C VAL A 414 7.88 13.26 -5.54
N PHE A 415 8.21 14.37 -4.87
CA PHE A 415 9.56 14.92 -4.80
C PHE A 415 10.25 14.53 -3.50
N PHE A 416 11.56 14.27 -3.59
CA PHE A 416 12.42 13.95 -2.43
C PHE A 416 13.62 14.89 -2.34
N ASP A 417 13.92 15.34 -1.12
CA ASP A 417 15.14 16.08 -0.74
C ASP A 417 16.33 15.13 -0.64
N VAL A 418 16.77 14.62 -1.80
CA VAL A 418 17.95 13.74 -1.92
C VAL A 418 18.93 14.36 -2.88
N PRO A 419 20.21 14.57 -2.46
CA PRO A 419 21.22 15.15 -3.34
C PRO A 419 21.45 14.31 -4.58
N VAL A 420 21.48 14.97 -5.74
CA VAL A 420 21.72 14.29 -7.01
C VAL A 420 23.24 14.28 -7.30
N THR A 421 23.77 13.06 -7.47
CA THR A 421 25.16 12.79 -7.82
C THR A 421 25.21 11.98 -9.12
N THR A 422 25.52 10.70 -9.06
CA THR A 422 25.28 9.79 -10.18
C THR A 422 23.87 9.18 -10.08
N ILE A 423 23.32 8.74 -11.20
CA ILE A 423 22.00 8.08 -11.20
C ILE A 423 21.96 6.88 -10.23
N VAL A 424 23.05 6.08 -10.22
CA VAL A 424 23.12 4.88 -9.38
C VAL A 424 23.20 5.25 -7.91
N ASP A 425 24.12 6.13 -7.53
CA ASP A 425 24.32 6.51 -6.14
C ASP A 425 23.10 7.26 -5.59
N THR A 426 22.46 8.12 -6.40
CA THR A 426 21.23 8.83 -6.01
C THR A 426 20.07 7.87 -5.74
N ILE A 427 19.89 6.85 -6.59
CA ILE A 427 18.84 5.83 -6.39
C ILE A 427 19.13 4.98 -5.14
N GLU A 428 20.39 4.61 -4.92
CA GLU A 428 20.80 3.88 -3.70
C GLU A 428 20.56 4.74 -2.45
N GLU A 429 20.93 6.02 -2.47
CA GLU A 429 20.70 6.95 -1.36
C GLU A 429 19.20 7.14 -1.11
N LEU A 430 18.38 7.37 -2.15
CA LEU A 430 16.93 7.52 -2.03
C LEU A 430 16.30 6.30 -1.34
N VAL A 431 16.67 5.09 -1.73
CA VAL A 431 16.14 3.85 -1.13
C VAL A 431 16.55 3.70 0.33
N GLN A 432 17.76 4.09 0.69
CA GLN A 432 18.29 3.89 2.05
C GLN A 432 17.93 5.01 3.02
N THR A 433 17.75 6.25 2.53
CA THR A 433 17.60 7.45 3.37
C THR A 433 16.45 8.38 2.96
N GLY A 434 15.67 8.04 1.92
CA GLY A 434 14.59 8.90 1.42
C GLY A 434 13.35 8.97 2.32
N ALA A 435 13.24 8.08 3.31
CA ALA A 435 12.17 8.13 4.29
C ALA A 435 12.14 9.49 5.03
N SER A 436 10.95 10.05 5.21
CA SER A 436 10.72 11.38 5.82
C SER A 436 11.45 12.54 5.13
N ARG A 437 11.84 12.37 3.86
CA ARG A 437 12.48 13.40 3.02
C ARG A 437 11.61 13.81 1.82
N GLN A 438 10.32 13.52 1.87
CA GLN A 438 9.36 14.00 0.88
C GLN A 438 9.32 15.54 0.91
N ILE A 439 9.34 16.16 -0.27
CA ILE A 439 9.23 17.62 -0.45
C ILE A 439 7.79 17.99 -0.79
N ALA A 440 7.20 17.28 -1.76
CA ALA A 440 5.86 17.56 -2.23
C ALA A 440 5.21 16.30 -2.80
N THR A 441 3.90 16.23 -2.69
CA THR A 441 3.05 15.17 -3.26
C THR A 441 2.04 15.79 -4.21
N ILE A 442 2.01 15.28 -5.44
CA ILE A 442 1.11 15.70 -6.52
C ILE A 442 0.18 14.54 -6.84
N ILE A 443 -1.13 14.78 -6.89
CA ILE A 443 -2.16 13.81 -7.28
C ILE A 443 -3.01 14.43 -8.39
N ASP A 444 -3.24 13.72 -9.48
CA ASP A 444 -3.94 14.22 -10.66
C ASP A 444 -3.35 15.57 -11.17
N GLY A 445 -2.03 15.72 -11.09
CA GLY A 445 -1.35 16.95 -11.49
C GLY A 445 -1.51 18.13 -10.52
N SER A 446 -2.22 17.96 -9.43
CA SER A 446 -2.45 19.00 -8.42
C SER A 446 -1.55 18.80 -7.21
N LEU A 447 -0.89 19.87 -6.74
CA LEU A 447 -0.15 19.86 -5.49
C LEU A 447 -1.12 19.58 -4.34
N ARG A 448 -0.85 18.51 -3.58
CA ARG A 448 -1.69 18.10 -2.45
C ARG A 448 -1.03 18.35 -1.11
N TRP A 449 0.26 18.21 -1.07
CA TRP A 449 1.06 18.52 0.11
C TRP A 449 2.43 19.02 -0.30
N VAL A 450 2.97 19.95 0.45
CA VAL A 450 4.35 20.44 0.34
C VAL A 450 4.93 20.67 1.72
N ASP A 451 6.18 20.28 1.91
CA ASP A 451 6.93 20.66 3.12
C ASP A 451 7.08 22.19 3.15
N PRO A 452 6.71 22.87 4.26
CA PRO A 452 6.76 24.33 4.36
C PRO A 452 8.13 24.94 4.02
N ARG A 453 9.22 24.19 4.15
CA ARG A 453 10.57 24.63 3.76
C ARG A 453 10.75 24.81 2.25
N PHE A 454 9.88 24.23 1.46
CA PHE A 454 9.94 24.20 0.01
C PHE A 454 8.73 24.82 -0.70
N SER A 455 7.83 25.49 0.05
CA SER A 455 6.62 26.07 -0.52
C SER A 455 6.89 27.04 -1.68
N ASP A 456 7.93 27.86 -1.55
CA ASP A 456 8.30 28.86 -2.56
C ASP A 456 8.62 28.26 -3.95
N PHE A 457 9.06 27.00 -4.00
CA PHE A 457 9.35 26.29 -5.28
C PHE A 457 8.08 25.92 -6.06
N PHE A 458 6.92 25.96 -5.41
CA PHE A 458 5.62 25.63 -6.00
C PHE A 458 4.73 26.86 -6.19
N GLU A 459 5.27 28.07 -5.94
CA GLU A 459 4.67 29.37 -6.27
C GLU A 459 5.33 29.88 -7.56
N GLY A 460 4.91 29.39 -8.73
CA GLY A 460 5.51 29.73 -10.01
C GLY A 460 4.76 30.84 -10.76
N ASP A 461 5.48 31.65 -11.52
CA ASP A 461 4.91 32.59 -12.50
C ASP A 461 4.71 31.92 -13.86
N VAL A 462 3.64 32.32 -14.58
CA VAL A 462 3.36 31.83 -15.95
C VAL A 462 4.44 32.35 -16.89
N GLN A 463 5.10 31.47 -17.62
CA GLN A 463 6.09 31.75 -18.66
C GLN A 463 5.48 31.71 -20.06
#